data_fe88e96295237cad2f667e4a0db0dab3
#
_entry.id   fe88e96295237cad2f667e4a0db0dab3
#
_cell.length_a   1.000
_cell.length_b   1.000
_cell.length_c   1.000
_cell.angle_alpha   90.00
_cell.angle_beta   90.00
_cell.angle_gamma   90.00
#
_symmetry.space_group_name_H-M   'P 1'
#
loop_
_entity.id
_entity.type
_entity.pdbx_description
1 polymer ?
#
loop_
_entity_poly.entity_id
_entity_poly.type
_entity_poly.pdbx_seq_one_letter_code
_entity_poly.pdbx_strand_id
1 'polypeptide(L)'
;MVPRKQKRKLLEQPQPVINRWFAIKAIRISRPYVESTLRVYLRAKLTYQERKRSAALTSALDTTIKELKKLNASKFESLKVFFNLSLFFLIAEKDIQAVKVDALSHPDAWKRNLSLRIMLLVIHEWDMAKVAPANKLREAYEAASISQELREEMTEAFRKINKAHSKAKQLLAHARHATIAHRDADAMLQYETITNLDAMETMKVAASFYEGADLFIQALPKVMLEAGSIHSLLKQYSRHA
;
A
#
# COMPACT_ATOMS: atom_id res chain seq x y z
N MET A 1 -0.71 39.57 -15.30
CA MET A 1 0.12 40.79 -15.51
C MET A 1 0.11 41.61 -14.23
N VAL A 2 1.29 42.00 -13.69
CA VAL A 2 1.37 42.86 -12.50
C VAL A 2 1.10 44.31 -12.92
N PRO A 3 0.22 45.04 -12.23
CA PRO A 3 -0.09 46.43 -12.58
C PRO A 3 1.17 47.30 -12.55
N ARG A 4 1.31 48.22 -13.52
CA ARG A 4 2.47 49.12 -13.67
C ARG A 4 2.83 49.87 -12.37
N LYS A 5 1.84 50.26 -11.56
CA LYS A 5 2.01 50.92 -10.26
C LYS A 5 2.74 50.06 -9.21
N GLN A 6 2.52 48.74 -9.22
CA GLN A 6 3.22 47.83 -8.28
C GLN A 6 4.70 47.59 -8.66
N LYS A 7 5.02 47.59 -9.96
CA LYS A 7 6.41 47.49 -10.43
C LYS A 7 7.27 48.69 -9.99
N ARG A 8 6.74 49.94 -10.06
CA ARG A 8 7.46 51.14 -9.61
C ARG A 8 7.78 51.08 -8.12
N LYS A 9 6.82 50.78 -7.28
CA LYS A 9 7.02 50.62 -5.83
C LYS A 9 8.04 49.50 -5.44
N LEU A 10 8.19 48.46 -6.26
CA LEU A 10 9.15 47.42 -6.02
C LEU A 10 10.60 47.87 -6.31
N LEU A 11 10.81 48.64 -7.38
CA LEU A 11 12.14 49.15 -7.77
C LEU A 11 12.69 50.20 -6.80
N GLU A 12 11.84 50.80 -5.96
CA GLU A 12 12.23 51.72 -4.86
C GLU A 12 12.64 51.01 -3.57
N GLN A 13 12.52 49.70 -3.52
CA GLN A 13 12.88 48.89 -2.36
C GLN A 13 14.39 48.57 -2.33
N PRO A 14 14.96 48.25 -1.15
CA PRO A 14 16.36 47.81 -1.05
C PRO A 14 16.63 46.56 -1.92
N GLN A 15 17.82 46.51 -2.51
CA GLN A 15 18.24 45.45 -3.43
C GLN A 15 17.96 44.01 -2.93
N PRO A 16 18.16 43.67 -1.63
CA PRO A 16 17.81 42.32 -1.11
C PRO A 16 16.33 41.98 -1.23
N VAL A 17 15.44 42.95 -1.07
CA VAL A 17 13.99 42.79 -1.20
C VAL A 17 13.61 42.53 -2.65
N ILE A 18 14.23 43.28 -3.57
CA ILE A 18 14.03 43.13 -5.02
C ILE A 18 14.50 41.74 -5.45
N ASN A 19 15.69 41.29 -5.04
CA ASN A 19 16.27 40.00 -5.35
C ASN A 19 15.38 38.85 -4.82
N ARG A 20 14.92 38.96 -3.57
CA ARG A 20 13.98 37.99 -2.97
C ARG A 20 12.67 37.90 -3.74
N TRP A 21 12.11 39.02 -4.17
CA TRP A 21 10.89 39.05 -4.95
C TRP A 21 11.06 38.37 -6.32
N PHE A 22 12.18 38.66 -7.02
CA PHE A 22 12.50 37.99 -8.30
C PHE A 22 12.72 36.49 -8.13
N ALA A 23 13.42 36.08 -7.07
CA ALA A 23 13.62 34.66 -6.76
C ALA A 23 12.28 33.94 -6.52
N ILE A 24 11.40 34.51 -5.69
CA ILE A 24 10.07 33.95 -5.42
C ILE A 24 9.24 33.87 -6.71
N LYS A 25 9.31 34.90 -7.53
CA LYS A 25 8.59 34.92 -8.81
C LYS A 25 9.14 33.90 -9.81
N ALA A 26 10.46 33.75 -9.90
CA ALA A 26 11.12 32.76 -10.74
C ALA A 26 10.73 31.34 -10.30
N ILE A 27 10.79 31.06 -8.98
CA ILE A 27 10.36 29.79 -8.41
C ILE A 27 8.87 29.54 -8.73
N ARG A 28 8.01 30.53 -8.56
CA ARG A 28 6.57 30.38 -8.85
C ARG A 28 6.29 30.09 -10.32
N ILE A 29 7.05 30.69 -11.24
CA ILE A 29 6.90 30.46 -12.69
C ILE A 29 7.48 29.10 -13.09
N SER A 30 8.66 28.73 -12.56
CA SER A 30 9.34 27.47 -12.92
C SER A 30 8.72 26.23 -12.27
N ARG A 31 8.11 26.39 -11.09
CA ARG A 31 7.52 25.29 -10.31
C ARG A 31 6.62 24.37 -11.13
N PRO A 32 5.60 24.84 -11.88
CA PRO A 32 4.72 23.93 -12.64
C PRO A 32 5.48 23.14 -13.73
N TYR A 33 6.50 23.73 -14.34
CA TYR A 33 7.32 23.04 -15.35
C TYR A 33 8.21 21.97 -14.71
N VAL A 34 8.86 22.30 -13.58
CA VAL A 34 9.67 21.35 -12.82
C VAL A 34 8.81 20.19 -12.29
N GLU A 35 7.65 20.50 -11.71
CA GLU A 35 6.71 19.50 -11.22
C GLU A 35 6.21 18.59 -12.36
N SER A 36 5.88 19.16 -13.52
CA SER A 36 5.44 18.40 -14.68
C SER A 36 6.53 17.45 -15.19
N THR A 37 7.75 17.95 -15.35
CA THR A 37 8.90 17.14 -15.81
C THR A 37 9.21 16.03 -14.81
N LEU A 38 9.23 16.36 -13.51
CA LEU A 38 9.46 15.38 -12.44
C LEU A 38 8.39 14.28 -12.44
N ARG A 39 7.12 14.65 -12.65
CA ARG A 39 6.02 13.66 -12.74
C ARG A 39 6.18 12.73 -13.94
N VAL A 40 6.54 13.24 -15.11
CA VAL A 40 6.78 12.42 -16.30
C VAL A 40 7.90 11.43 -16.04
N TYR A 41 9.03 11.90 -15.48
CA TYR A 41 10.14 11.04 -15.10
C TYR A 41 9.73 9.97 -14.08
N LEU A 42 9.04 10.40 -13.01
CA LEU A 42 8.56 9.49 -11.96
C LEU A 42 7.61 8.44 -12.53
N ARG A 43 6.68 8.86 -13.41
CA ARG A 43 5.75 7.95 -14.09
C ARG A 43 6.49 6.88 -14.91
N ALA A 44 7.44 7.31 -15.73
CA ALA A 44 8.23 6.38 -16.56
C ALA A 44 9.00 5.37 -15.68
N LYS A 45 9.68 5.85 -14.63
CA LYS A 45 10.43 5.03 -13.67
C LYS A 45 9.52 4.01 -12.96
N LEU A 46 8.40 4.48 -12.42
CA LEU A 46 7.45 3.62 -11.70
C LEU A 46 6.83 2.59 -12.65
N THR A 47 6.40 3.00 -13.85
CA THR A 47 5.84 2.07 -14.84
C THR A 47 6.85 0.97 -15.23
N TYR A 48 8.11 1.34 -15.38
CA TYR A 48 9.17 0.35 -15.66
C TYR A 48 9.36 -0.64 -14.51
N GLN A 49 9.39 -0.14 -13.27
CA GLN A 49 9.50 -0.99 -12.08
C GLN A 49 8.28 -1.92 -11.93
N GLU A 50 7.08 -1.39 -12.15
CA GLU A 50 5.85 -2.17 -12.05
C GLU A 50 5.75 -3.26 -13.13
N ARG A 51 6.22 -3.00 -14.35
CA ARG A 51 6.29 -4.04 -15.39
C ARG A 51 7.15 -5.22 -14.97
N LYS A 52 8.32 -4.97 -14.35
CA LYS A 52 9.18 -6.04 -13.83
C LYS A 52 8.51 -6.84 -12.70
N ARG A 53 7.86 -6.14 -11.78
CA ARG A 53 7.18 -6.77 -10.64
C ARG A 53 5.92 -7.53 -11.05
N SER A 54 5.20 -7.06 -12.06
CA SER A 54 3.92 -7.62 -12.48
C SER A 54 4.02 -9.08 -12.91
N ALA A 55 5.06 -9.44 -13.66
CA ALA A 55 5.28 -10.83 -14.09
C ALA A 55 5.55 -11.76 -12.89
N ALA A 56 6.41 -11.33 -11.96
CA ALA A 56 6.72 -12.08 -10.75
C ALA A 56 5.48 -12.23 -9.85
N LEU A 57 4.71 -11.16 -9.68
CA LEU A 57 3.49 -11.17 -8.89
C LEU A 57 2.42 -12.09 -9.49
N THR A 58 2.24 -12.06 -10.81
CA THR A 58 1.30 -12.96 -11.51
C THR A 58 1.73 -14.42 -11.34
N SER A 59 3.01 -14.73 -11.53
CA SER A 59 3.54 -16.08 -11.32
C SER A 59 3.36 -16.57 -9.87
N ALA A 60 3.59 -15.68 -8.88
CA ALA A 60 3.38 -16.00 -7.48
C ALA A 60 1.89 -16.28 -7.17
N LEU A 61 0.97 -15.48 -7.73
CA LEU A 61 -0.47 -15.68 -7.61
C LEU A 61 -0.88 -17.05 -8.18
N ASP A 62 -0.50 -17.34 -9.43
CA ASP A 62 -0.85 -18.59 -10.11
C ASP A 62 -0.33 -19.82 -9.36
N THR A 63 0.92 -19.74 -8.88
CA THR A 63 1.54 -20.80 -8.08
C THR A 63 0.80 -20.99 -6.76
N THR A 64 0.53 -19.90 -6.04
CA THR A 64 -0.18 -19.95 -4.75
C THR A 64 -1.59 -20.52 -4.90
N ILE A 65 -2.33 -20.11 -5.93
CA ILE A 65 -3.68 -20.64 -6.23
C ILE A 65 -3.61 -22.14 -6.54
N LYS A 66 -2.64 -22.56 -7.38
CA LYS A 66 -2.46 -23.96 -7.75
C LYS A 66 -2.16 -24.83 -6.53
N GLU A 67 -1.24 -24.42 -5.68
CA GLU A 67 -0.89 -25.14 -4.46
C GLU A 67 -2.03 -25.15 -3.44
N LEU A 68 -2.72 -24.03 -3.25
CA LEU A 68 -3.88 -23.97 -2.36
C LEU A 68 -5.02 -24.91 -2.81
N LYS A 69 -5.28 -25.03 -4.13
CA LYS A 69 -6.26 -25.96 -4.67
C LYS A 69 -5.88 -27.42 -4.36
N LYS A 70 -4.61 -27.79 -4.46
CA LYS A 70 -4.13 -29.13 -4.07
C LYS A 70 -4.29 -29.38 -2.57
N LEU A 71 -3.95 -28.37 -1.77
CA LEU A 71 -4.02 -28.45 -0.31
C LEU A 71 -5.46 -28.58 0.21
N ASN A 72 -6.44 -28.01 -0.49
CA ASN A 72 -7.87 -28.11 -0.11
C ASN A 72 -8.36 -29.56 -0.03
N ALA A 73 -7.79 -30.47 -0.82
CA ALA A 73 -8.07 -31.90 -0.77
C ALA A 73 -7.22 -32.65 0.26
N SER A 74 -6.30 -32.01 0.95
CA SER A 74 -5.34 -32.60 1.89
C SER A 74 -5.75 -32.37 3.35
N LYS A 75 -5.07 -33.07 4.26
CA LYS A 75 -5.22 -32.91 5.73
C LYS A 75 -4.24 -31.87 6.32
N PHE A 76 -3.50 -31.12 5.50
CA PHE A 76 -2.45 -30.19 5.97
C PHE A 76 -3.02 -28.78 6.25
N GLU A 77 -3.78 -28.66 7.34
CA GLU A 77 -4.50 -27.43 7.69
C GLU A 77 -3.56 -26.23 7.92
N SER A 78 -2.39 -26.45 8.52
CA SER A 78 -1.42 -25.37 8.74
C SER A 78 -0.90 -24.78 7.42
N LEU A 79 -0.60 -25.61 6.44
CA LEU A 79 -0.20 -25.15 5.11
C LEU A 79 -1.34 -24.37 4.44
N LYS A 80 -2.59 -24.82 4.56
CA LYS A 80 -3.75 -24.07 4.04
C LYS A 80 -3.81 -22.67 4.60
N VAL A 81 -3.56 -22.51 5.91
CA VAL A 81 -3.55 -21.18 6.56
C VAL A 81 -2.48 -20.29 5.94
N PHE A 82 -1.24 -20.78 5.78
CA PHE A 82 -0.15 -19.98 5.25
C PHE A 82 -0.33 -19.66 3.77
N PHE A 83 -0.80 -20.60 2.95
CA PHE A 83 -1.10 -20.35 1.53
C PHE A 83 -2.28 -19.42 1.34
N ASN A 84 -3.32 -19.52 2.16
CA ASN A 84 -4.45 -18.59 2.13
C ASN A 84 -4.02 -17.17 2.52
N LEU A 85 -3.15 -17.05 3.52
CA LEU A 85 -2.56 -15.79 3.93
C LEU A 85 -1.71 -15.18 2.81
N SER A 86 -0.90 -16.01 2.13
CA SER A 86 -0.13 -15.61 0.97
C SER A 86 -1.03 -15.09 -0.14
N LEU A 87 -2.08 -15.83 -0.49
CA LEU A 87 -3.02 -15.44 -1.54
C LEU A 87 -3.70 -14.10 -1.23
N PHE A 88 -4.16 -13.93 0.00
CA PHE A 88 -4.79 -12.69 0.46
C PHE A 88 -3.85 -11.48 0.30
N PHE A 89 -2.58 -11.65 0.70
CA PHE A 89 -1.57 -10.61 0.52
C PHE A 89 -1.31 -10.31 -0.96
N LEU A 90 -1.13 -11.34 -1.80
CA LEU A 90 -0.84 -11.17 -3.22
C LEU A 90 -1.97 -10.48 -3.98
N ILE A 91 -3.23 -10.72 -3.60
CA ILE A 91 -4.40 -10.02 -4.16
C ILE A 91 -4.32 -8.52 -3.81
N ALA A 92 -4.10 -8.19 -2.54
CA ALA A 92 -3.99 -6.80 -2.11
C ALA A 92 -2.82 -6.07 -2.79
N GLU A 93 -1.66 -6.72 -2.92
CA GLU A 93 -0.51 -6.16 -3.65
C GLU A 93 -0.84 -5.94 -5.13
N LYS A 94 -1.60 -6.84 -5.76
CA LYS A 94 -2.05 -6.68 -7.15
C LYS A 94 -2.97 -5.47 -7.32
N ASP A 95 -3.90 -5.28 -6.40
CA ASP A 95 -4.82 -4.14 -6.41
C ASP A 95 -4.06 -2.81 -6.19
N ILE A 96 -3.13 -2.77 -5.22
CA ILE A 96 -2.29 -1.59 -5.00
C ILE A 96 -1.42 -1.32 -6.23
N GLN A 97 -0.83 -2.35 -6.83
CA GLN A 97 -0.01 -2.23 -8.03
C GLN A 97 -0.80 -1.58 -9.18
N ALA A 98 -2.06 -1.94 -9.35
CA ALA A 98 -2.92 -1.41 -10.42
C ALA A 98 -3.12 0.11 -10.33
N VAL A 99 -3.11 0.69 -9.14
CA VAL A 99 -3.40 2.12 -8.93
C VAL A 99 -2.19 2.96 -8.54
N LYS A 100 -1.09 2.35 -8.10
CA LYS A 100 0.08 3.02 -7.52
C LYS A 100 0.73 4.05 -8.44
N VAL A 101 0.93 3.72 -9.72
CA VAL A 101 1.54 4.63 -10.68
C VAL A 101 0.70 5.88 -10.87
N ASP A 102 -0.61 5.70 -10.99
CA ASP A 102 -1.55 6.81 -11.16
C ASP A 102 -1.69 7.63 -9.87
N ALA A 103 -1.73 7.00 -8.72
CA ALA A 103 -1.75 7.67 -7.42
C ALA A 103 -0.55 8.63 -7.23
N LEU A 104 0.63 8.23 -7.72
CA LEU A 104 1.87 8.98 -7.53
C LEU A 104 2.16 10.01 -8.63
N SER A 105 1.73 9.76 -9.87
CA SER A 105 2.28 10.47 -11.02
C SER A 105 1.27 10.84 -12.11
N HIS A 106 -0.03 10.54 -11.97
CA HIS A 106 -1.00 10.93 -12.99
C HIS A 106 -1.05 12.47 -13.14
N PRO A 107 -1.04 13.02 -14.36
CA PRO A 107 -1.08 14.48 -14.57
C PRO A 107 -2.39 15.11 -14.06
N ASP A 108 -3.51 14.43 -14.23
CA ASP A 108 -4.81 14.85 -13.75
C ASP A 108 -4.93 14.63 -12.23
N ALA A 109 -5.26 15.70 -11.49
CA ALA A 109 -5.38 15.68 -10.05
C ALA A 109 -6.53 14.80 -9.54
N TRP A 110 -7.65 14.77 -10.29
CA TRP A 110 -8.82 13.98 -9.93
C TRP A 110 -8.52 12.48 -10.00
N LYS A 111 -7.83 12.04 -11.07
CA LYS A 111 -7.39 10.65 -11.23
C LYS A 111 -6.36 10.24 -10.16
N ARG A 112 -5.44 11.14 -9.81
CA ARG A 112 -4.52 10.89 -8.67
C ARG A 112 -5.30 10.67 -7.37
N ASN A 113 -6.24 11.55 -7.05
CA ASN A 113 -7.07 11.44 -5.86
C ASN A 113 -7.90 10.16 -5.83
N LEU A 114 -8.47 9.76 -6.98
CA LEU A 114 -9.19 8.49 -7.08
C LEU A 114 -8.27 7.31 -6.77
N SER A 115 -7.10 7.27 -7.38
CA SER A 115 -6.13 6.20 -7.19
C SER A 115 -5.58 6.15 -5.75
N LEU A 116 -5.36 7.31 -5.12
CA LEU A 116 -4.97 7.41 -3.71
C LEU A 116 -6.07 6.85 -2.78
N ARG A 117 -7.34 7.17 -3.05
CA ARG A 117 -8.47 6.64 -2.26
C ARG A 117 -8.59 5.12 -2.39
N ILE A 118 -8.44 4.59 -3.62
CA ILE A 118 -8.46 3.14 -3.84
C ILE A 118 -7.31 2.47 -3.09
N MET A 119 -6.11 3.02 -3.15
CA MET A 119 -4.95 2.49 -2.42
C MET A 119 -5.18 2.48 -0.91
N LEU A 120 -5.71 3.56 -0.33
CA LEU A 120 -6.08 3.60 1.09
C LEU A 120 -7.16 2.58 1.43
N LEU A 121 -8.16 2.41 0.56
CA LEU A 121 -9.21 1.44 0.75
C LEU A 121 -8.66 0.01 0.79
N VAL A 122 -7.77 -0.34 -0.13
CA VAL A 122 -7.13 -1.67 -0.15
C VAL A 122 -6.35 -1.90 1.16
N ILE A 123 -5.57 -0.91 1.61
CA ILE A 123 -4.82 -1.01 2.88
C ILE A 123 -5.79 -1.11 4.08
N HIS A 124 -6.91 -0.40 4.04
CA HIS A 124 -7.94 -0.45 5.08
C HIS A 124 -8.67 -1.80 5.12
N GLU A 125 -8.99 -2.38 3.96
CA GLU A 125 -9.68 -3.67 3.89
C GLU A 125 -8.73 -4.85 4.14
N TRP A 126 -7.42 -4.61 4.15
CA TRP A 126 -6.42 -5.63 4.42
C TRP A 126 -6.34 -5.94 5.92
N ASP A 127 -7.33 -6.66 6.40
CA ASP A 127 -7.47 -7.08 7.79
C ASP A 127 -7.05 -8.56 7.94
N MET A 128 -5.86 -8.75 8.48
CA MET A 128 -5.27 -10.07 8.74
C MET A 128 -6.13 -10.93 9.66
N ALA A 129 -6.84 -10.33 10.60
CA ALA A 129 -7.68 -11.07 11.54
C ALA A 129 -8.85 -11.78 10.85
N LYS A 130 -9.29 -11.31 9.68
CA LYS A 130 -10.32 -11.97 8.87
C LYS A 130 -9.81 -13.28 8.25
N VAL A 131 -8.54 -13.35 7.86
CA VAL A 131 -7.96 -14.48 7.11
C VAL A 131 -7.25 -15.45 8.02
N ALA A 132 -6.49 -14.93 8.98
CA ALA A 132 -5.75 -15.71 9.97
C ALA A 132 -5.92 -15.08 11.36
N PRO A 133 -7.04 -15.35 12.05
CA PRO A 133 -7.19 -14.96 13.46
C PRO A 133 -6.01 -15.44 14.30
N ALA A 134 -5.64 -14.71 15.34
CA ALA A 134 -4.43 -14.96 16.13
C ALA A 134 -4.36 -16.38 16.72
N ASN A 135 -5.51 -16.92 17.15
CA ASN A 135 -5.62 -18.30 17.61
C ASN A 135 -5.33 -19.30 16.49
N LYS A 136 -5.94 -19.13 15.32
CA LYS A 136 -5.75 -20.00 14.15
C LYS A 136 -4.30 -19.97 13.65
N LEU A 137 -3.69 -18.79 13.64
CA LEU A 137 -2.29 -18.64 13.25
C LEU A 137 -1.34 -19.31 14.26
N ARG A 138 -1.60 -19.14 15.56
CA ARG A 138 -0.84 -19.81 16.61
C ARG A 138 -0.94 -21.34 16.51
N GLU A 139 -2.15 -21.88 16.33
CA GLU A 139 -2.36 -23.31 16.12
C GLU A 139 -1.62 -23.83 14.90
N ALA A 140 -1.62 -23.06 13.79
CA ALA A 140 -0.88 -23.40 12.58
C ALA A 140 0.64 -23.43 12.82
N TYR A 141 1.19 -22.47 13.56
CA TYR A 141 2.60 -22.45 13.93
C TYR A 141 3.00 -23.66 14.81
N GLU A 142 2.16 -23.99 15.79
CA GLU A 142 2.40 -25.12 16.70
C GLU A 142 2.31 -26.46 15.96
N ALA A 143 1.28 -26.61 15.11
CA ALA A 143 1.08 -27.83 14.34
C ALA A 143 2.20 -28.07 13.31
N ALA A 144 2.67 -27.02 12.67
CA ALA A 144 3.76 -27.08 11.71
C ALA A 144 5.15 -26.99 12.34
N SER A 145 5.26 -26.87 13.68
CA SER A 145 6.53 -26.71 14.40
C SER A 145 7.40 -25.56 13.88
N ILE A 146 6.77 -24.43 13.54
CA ILE A 146 7.50 -23.25 13.06
C ILE A 146 8.42 -22.74 14.17
N SER A 147 9.66 -22.43 13.80
CA SER A 147 10.67 -21.90 14.71
C SER A 147 10.22 -20.58 15.36
N GLN A 148 10.69 -20.35 16.59
CA GLN A 148 10.35 -19.14 17.33
C GLN A 148 10.85 -17.89 16.61
N GLU A 149 12.01 -17.94 15.99
CA GLU A 149 12.58 -16.85 15.20
C GLU A 149 11.65 -16.41 14.06
N LEU A 150 11.13 -17.34 13.28
CA LEU A 150 10.19 -17.02 12.18
C LEU A 150 8.84 -16.52 12.68
N ARG A 151 8.37 -16.98 13.84
CA ARG A 151 7.15 -16.45 14.48
C ARG A 151 7.35 -14.98 14.87
N GLU A 152 8.53 -14.62 15.37
CA GLU A 152 8.87 -13.24 15.74
C GLU A 152 9.02 -12.35 14.50
N GLU A 153 9.68 -12.82 13.42
CA GLU A 153 9.74 -12.12 12.14
C GLU A 153 8.33 -11.81 11.61
N MET A 154 7.43 -12.80 11.62
CA MET A 154 6.03 -12.63 11.18
C MET A 154 5.25 -11.67 12.09
N THR A 155 5.45 -11.76 13.40
CA THR A 155 4.79 -10.87 14.37
C THR A 155 5.19 -9.40 14.14
N GLU A 156 6.47 -9.15 13.88
CA GLU A 156 6.95 -7.80 13.59
C GLU A 156 6.38 -7.27 12.27
N ALA A 157 6.33 -8.12 11.22
CA ALA A 157 5.69 -7.77 9.96
C ALA A 157 4.22 -7.37 10.17
N PHE A 158 3.45 -8.18 10.88
CA PHE A 158 2.05 -7.90 11.20
C PHE A 158 1.87 -6.65 12.04
N ARG A 159 2.73 -6.40 13.01
CA ARG A 159 2.70 -5.21 13.84
C ARG A 159 2.80 -3.94 12.99
N LYS A 160 3.73 -3.91 12.01
CA LYS A 160 3.89 -2.77 11.08
C LYS A 160 2.71 -2.62 10.15
N ILE A 161 2.21 -3.70 9.57
CA ILE A 161 1.06 -3.69 8.69
C ILE A 161 -0.20 -3.20 9.43
N ASN A 162 -0.46 -3.73 10.64
CA ASN A 162 -1.59 -3.32 11.46
C ASN A 162 -1.52 -1.84 11.87
N LYS A 163 -0.32 -1.30 12.08
CA LYS A 163 -0.12 0.13 12.30
C LYS A 163 -0.53 0.97 11.08
N ALA A 164 -0.14 0.54 9.88
CA ALA A 164 -0.55 1.20 8.64
C ALA A 164 -2.06 1.07 8.40
N HIS A 165 -2.64 -0.11 8.63
CA HIS A 165 -4.09 -0.36 8.59
C HIS A 165 -4.86 0.58 9.52
N SER A 166 -4.43 0.73 10.78
CA SER A 166 -5.08 1.62 11.75
C SER A 166 -5.04 3.09 11.30
N LYS A 167 -3.93 3.53 10.71
CA LYS A 167 -3.82 4.88 10.14
C LYS A 167 -4.70 5.05 8.89
N ALA A 168 -4.74 4.06 8.01
CA ALA A 168 -5.63 4.07 6.85
C ALA A 168 -7.09 4.17 7.28
N LYS A 169 -7.49 3.43 8.32
CA LYS A 169 -8.83 3.49 8.91
C LYS A 169 -9.18 4.90 9.38
N GLN A 170 -8.27 5.59 10.06
CA GLN A 170 -8.48 6.97 10.52
C GLN A 170 -8.64 7.94 9.34
N LEU A 171 -7.76 7.86 8.32
CA LEU A 171 -7.84 8.74 7.14
C LEU A 171 -9.09 8.48 6.29
N LEU A 172 -9.53 7.23 6.22
CA LEU A 172 -10.72 6.85 5.45
C LEU A 172 -12.02 7.02 6.21
N ALA A 173 -12.01 7.22 7.54
CA ALA A 173 -13.24 7.27 8.33
C ALA A 173 -14.24 8.28 7.78
N HIS A 174 -13.78 9.45 7.35
CA HIS A 174 -14.60 10.46 6.70
C HIS A 174 -14.83 10.20 5.20
N ALA A 175 -13.80 9.76 4.47
CA ALA A 175 -13.85 9.59 3.02
C ALA A 175 -14.66 8.34 2.58
N ARG A 176 -14.65 7.26 3.37
CA ARG A 176 -15.35 6.01 3.03
C ARG A 176 -16.86 6.17 2.98
N HIS A 177 -17.43 6.79 4.01
CA HIS A 177 -18.88 6.95 4.10
C HIS A 177 -19.42 7.92 3.05
N ALA A 178 -18.67 8.96 2.72
CA ALA A 178 -19.16 9.99 1.81
C ALA A 178 -18.83 9.76 0.33
N THR A 179 -17.83 8.92 -0.02
CA THR A 179 -17.30 8.97 -1.39
C THR A 179 -16.98 7.64 -2.08
N ILE A 180 -16.79 6.54 -1.35
CA ILE A 180 -16.32 5.27 -1.95
C ILE A 180 -17.38 4.16 -1.82
N ALA A 181 -17.81 3.87 -0.61
CA ALA A 181 -18.74 2.77 -0.35
C ALA A 181 -20.22 3.22 -0.45
N HIS A 182 -20.50 4.44 -0.01
CA HIS A 182 -21.82 5.06 -0.10
C HIS A 182 -21.63 6.51 -0.55
N ARG A 183 -22.38 6.94 -1.57
CA ARG A 183 -22.40 8.35 -1.93
C ARG A 183 -23.32 9.08 -0.98
N ASP A 184 -22.80 10.08 -0.29
CA ASP A 184 -23.64 10.97 0.53
C ASP A 184 -24.65 11.70 -0.35
N ALA A 185 -25.82 11.99 0.17
CA ALA A 185 -26.81 12.81 -0.51
C ALA A 185 -26.33 14.26 -0.70
N ASP A 186 -25.42 14.74 0.16
CA ASP A 186 -24.78 16.03 0.04
C ASP A 186 -23.58 15.98 -0.92
N ALA A 187 -23.79 16.43 -2.15
CA ALA A 187 -22.77 16.46 -3.19
C ALA A 187 -21.61 17.43 -2.86
N MET A 188 -21.84 18.49 -2.06
CA MET A 188 -20.78 19.41 -1.64
C MET A 188 -19.86 18.73 -0.62
N LEU A 189 -20.42 18.03 0.34
CA LEU A 189 -19.66 17.22 1.31
C LEU A 189 -18.81 16.16 0.60
N GLN A 190 -19.38 15.49 -0.43
CA GLN A 190 -18.61 14.55 -1.25
C GLN A 190 -17.43 15.23 -1.94
N TYR A 191 -17.66 16.38 -2.58
CA TYR A 191 -16.62 17.13 -3.29
C TYR A 191 -15.50 17.57 -2.34
N GLU A 192 -15.85 18.16 -1.22
CA GLU A 192 -14.89 18.62 -0.19
C GLU A 192 -14.08 17.43 0.36
N THR A 193 -14.72 16.33 0.68
CA THR A 193 -14.04 15.11 1.17
C THR A 193 -13.05 14.57 0.15
N ILE A 194 -13.41 14.59 -1.15
CA ILE A 194 -12.52 14.13 -2.22
C ILE A 194 -11.33 15.07 -2.41
N THR A 195 -11.57 16.38 -2.38
CA THR A 195 -10.54 17.38 -2.68
C THR A 195 -9.61 17.65 -1.51
N ASN A 196 -10.06 17.43 -0.28
CA ASN A 196 -9.30 17.66 0.95
C ASN A 196 -8.51 16.44 1.42
N LEU A 197 -8.52 15.32 0.67
CA LEU A 197 -7.70 14.17 1.01
C LEU A 197 -6.21 14.56 0.99
N ASP A 198 -5.55 14.42 2.14
CA ASP A 198 -4.11 14.68 2.25
C ASP A 198 -3.31 13.60 1.53
N ALA A 199 -2.82 13.94 0.35
CA ALA A 199 -2.01 13.05 -0.46
C ALA A 199 -0.70 12.67 0.25
N MET A 200 -0.10 13.57 1.03
CA MET A 200 1.16 13.30 1.74
C MET A 200 0.94 12.30 2.87
N GLU A 201 -0.11 12.47 3.68
CA GLU A 201 -0.45 11.51 4.73
C GLU A 201 -0.84 10.14 4.15
N THR A 202 -1.58 10.12 3.04
CA THR A 202 -1.87 8.88 2.31
C THR A 202 -0.60 8.15 1.87
N MET A 203 0.37 8.89 1.36
CA MET A 203 1.67 8.35 0.94
C MET A 203 2.48 7.80 2.13
N LYS A 204 2.45 8.47 3.29
CA LYS A 204 3.08 7.96 4.52
C LYS A 204 2.45 6.66 4.99
N VAL A 205 1.14 6.54 4.90
CA VAL A 205 0.43 5.28 5.22
C VAL A 205 0.86 4.17 4.27
N ALA A 206 0.89 4.44 2.97
CA ALA A 206 1.33 3.48 1.98
C ALA A 206 2.80 3.06 2.21
N ALA A 207 3.70 4.00 2.48
CA ALA A 207 5.09 3.70 2.80
C ALA A 207 5.21 2.80 4.06
N SER A 208 4.47 3.12 5.12
CA SER A 208 4.44 2.30 6.33
C SER A 208 3.86 0.89 6.09
N PHE A 209 2.86 0.76 5.21
CA PHE A 209 2.34 -0.54 4.78
C PHE A 209 3.42 -1.34 4.05
N TYR A 210 4.14 -0.73 3.10
CA TYR A 210 5.20 -1.39 2.36
C TYR A 210 6.37 -1.84 3.24
N GLU A 211 6.73 -1.08 4.27
CA GLU A 211 7.75 -1.52 5.25
C GLU A 211 7.35 -2.82 5.95
N GLY A 212 6.08 -2.96 6.33
CA GLY A 212 5.56 -4.20 6.91
C GLY A 212 5.43 -5.31 5.87
N ALA A 213 4.98 -4.97 4.65
CA ALA A 213 4.84 -5.90 3.54
C ALA A 213 6.17 -6.51 3.11
N ASP A 214 7.25 -5.72 3.09
CA ASP A 214 8.59 -6.21 2.76
C ASP A 214 9.08 -7.25 3.79
N LEU A 215 8.86 -7.04 5.08
CA LEU A 215 9.15 -8.04 6.11
C LEU A 215 8.30 -9.30 5.94
N PHE A 216 7.02 -9.12 5.66
CA PHE A 216 6.09 -10.22 5.46
C PHE A 216 6.49 -11.11 4.27
N ILE A 217 6.85 -10.50 3.12
CA ILE A 217 7.31 -11.22 1.92
C ILE A 217 8.62 -11.99 2.19
N GLN A 218 9.47 -11.49 3.08
CA GLN A 218 10.72 -12.17 3.43
C GLN A 218 10.49 -13.32 4.41
N ALA A 219 9.57 -13.19 5.35
CA ALA A 219 9.32 -14.19 6.38
C ALA A 219 8.38 -15.32 5.91
N LEU A 220 7.30 -15.00 5.21
CA LEU A 220 6.27 -15.96 4.85
C LEU A 220 6.78 -17.17 4.03
N PRO A 221 7.64 -17.01 2.99
CA PRO A 221 8.18 -18.15 2.26
C PRO A 221 9.01 -19.08 3.15
N LYS A 222 9.76 -18.55 4.12
CA LYS A 222 10.53 -19.35 5.07
C LYS A 222 9.59 -20.18 5.96
N VAL A 223 8.50 -19.55 6.46
CA VAL A 223 7.44 -20.24 7.22
C VAL A 223 6.81 -21.34 6.38
N MET A 224 6.51 -21.09 5.11
CA MET A 224 5.93 -22.09 4.22
C MET A 224 6.89 -23.26 3.95
N LEU A 225 8.20 -22.99 3.82
CA LEU A 225 9.22 -24.02 3.67
C LEU A 225 9.36 -24.88 4.92
N GLU A 226 9.40 -24.30 6.12
CA GLU A 226 9.40 -25.06 7.38
C GLU A 226 8.13 -25.90 7.52
N ALA A 227 6.96 -25.31 7.25
CA ALA A 227 5.67 -26.01 7.32
C ALA A 227 5.56 -27.16 6.32
N GLY A 228 6.20 -27.05 5.16
CA GLY A 228 6.29 -28.09 4.13
C GLY A 228 7.43 -29.10 4.33
N SER A 229 8.23 -28.98 5.37
CA SER A 229 9.28 -29.96 5.67
C SER A 229 8.72 -31.35 6.01
N ILE A 230 9.46 -32.42 5.69
CA ILE A 230 9.04 -33.79 5.96
C ILE A 230 8.68 -33.98 7.44
N HIS A 231 9.47 -33.41 8.34
CA HIS A 231 9.23 -33.48 9.79
C HIS A 231 7.88 -32.83 10.15
N SER A 232 7.61 -31.63 9.65
CA SER A 232 6.35 -30.89 9.87
C SER A 232 5.16 -31.66 9.31
N LEU A 233 5.29 -32.19 8.08
CA LEU A 233 4.20 -32.92 7.41
C LEU A 233 3.86 -34.22 8.18
N LEU A 234 4.85 -35.00 8.64
CA LEU A 234 4.64 -36.18 9.43
C LEU A 234 3.95 -35.87 10.77
N LYS A 235 4.35 -34.80 11.43
CA LYS A 235 3.73 -34.35 12.68
C LYS A 235 2.27 -33.90 12.47
N GLN A 236 1.98 -33.16 11.38
CA GLN A 236 0.62 -32.79 11.04
C GLN A 236 -0.23 -34.02 10.73
N TYR A 237 0.33 -34.99 10.00
CA TYR A 237 -0.38 -36.24 9.67
C TYR A 237 -0.73 -37.05 10.92
N SER A 238 0.21 -37.20 11.84
CA SER A 238 0.01 -37.97 13.09
C SER A 238 -1.01 -37.37 14.06
N ARG A 239 -1.31 -36.08 13.94
CA ARG A 239 -2.38 -35.41 14.73
C ARG A 239 -3.80 -35.70 14.20
N HIS A 240 -3.90 -36.19 12.98
CA HIS A 240 -5.17 -36.50 12.31
C HIS A 240 -5.40 -38.01 12.08
N ALA A 241 -4.45 -38.83 12.49
CA ALA A 241 -4.54 -40.28 12.55
C ALA A 241 -5.08 -40.75 13.91
#